data_040fb1db93fa42cd45f2c2fbbd5496d1
#
_entry.id   040fb1db93fa42cd45f2c2fbbd5496d1
#
_cell.length_a   1.000
_cell.length_b   1.000
_cell.length_c   1.000
_cell.angle_alpha   90.00
_cell.angle_beta   90.00
_cell.angle_gamma   90.00
#
_symmetry.space_group_name_H-M   'P 1'
#
loop_
_entity.id
_entity.type
_entity.pdbx_description
1 polymer ?
#
loop_
_entity_poly.entity_id
_entity_poly.type
_entity_poly.pdbx_seq_one_letter_code
_entity_poly.pdbx_strand_id
1 'polypeptide(L)'
;MSSTSTRVFKVGIGRFVQQDFNQKAYVRAMRLALLHQYTRLAGLRVSMKEHHGPFFKNYTFFIRHQWAMLNEDIISDMIPQPIHGLYSVTYLGSSSILCKSQIILEKQQKCISTCIAQAVCVSLQNRKPVSFPVAIKEIYSYAALGARPQIAPLLATPEPTQQQIGIQKAFIGETDVDENGHTNNTAYLQFCSDVARKAATDKMFTYVTPDILDSRLKKYTIHYIGETVQGDEVTFTSWQDLQNEYLLHFEAKKDDRVIIRCQFGF
;
A
#
# COMPACT_ATOMS: atom_id res chain seq x y z
N MET A 1 0.65 -17.41 30.49
CA MET A 1 0.42 -16.58 29.30
C MET A 1 1.27 -17.16 28.18
N SER A 2 0.67 -17.90 27.24
CA SER A 2 1.37 -18.49 26.09
C SER A 2 1.77 -17.35 25.15
N SER A 3 3.07 -17.12 24.98
CA SER A 3 3.57 -16.18 23.99
C SER A 3 3.19 -16.71 22.60
N THR A 4 2.20 -16.12 21.97
CA THR A 4 1.88 -16.37 20.56
C THR A 4 3.05 -15.87 19.72
N SER A 5 3.99 -16.77 19.39
CA SER A 5 5.14 -16.43 18.57
C SER A 5 4.66 -16.17 17.13
N THR A 6 4.60 -14.93 16.73
CA THR A 6 4.37 -14.56 15.33
C THR A 6 5.44 -15.20 14.45
N ARG A 7 5.04 -16.01 13.47
CA ARG A 7 5.98 -16.59 12.50
C ARG A 7 6.41 -15.53 11.51
N VAL A 8 7.72 -15.36 11.36
CA VAL A 8 8.32 -14.39 10.43
C VAL A 8 9.06 -15.14 9.33
N PHE A 9 8.79 -14.79 8.08
CA PHE A 9 9.41 -15.39 6.91
C PHE A 9 10.35 -14.37 6.27
N LYS A 10 11.64 -14.74 6.12
CA LYS A 10 12.64 -13.93 5.42
C LYS A 10 12.60 -14.26 3.93
N VAL A 11 12.53 -13.24 3.07
CA VAL A 11 12.52 -13.36 1.61
C VAL A 11 13.60 -12.47 1.01
N GLY A 12 14.39 -13.00 0.09
CA GLY A 12 15.33 -12.23 -0.72
C GLY A 12 14.56 -11.39 -1.75
N ILE A 13 14.76 -10.08 -1.77
CA ILE A 13 14.07 -9.16 -2.68
C ILE A 13 14.99 -8.33 -3.56
N GLY A 14 16.30 -8.59 -3.55
CA GLY A 14 17.26 -7.99 -4.45
C GLY A 14 18.25 -7.02 -3.79
N ARG A 15 18.75 -6.07 -4.56
CA ARG A 15 19.65 -5.01 -4.10
C ARG A 15 19.02 -3.65 -4.32
N PHE A 16 19.16 -2.79 -3.35
CA PHE A 16 18.95 -1.37 -3.52
C PHE A 16 20.26 -0.74 -4.00
N VAL A 17 20.22 0.03 -5.08
CA VAL A 17 21.36 0.76 -5.61
C VAL A 17 21.23 2.24 -5.28
N GLN A 18 22.35 2.97 -5.25
CA GLN A 18 22.38 4.38 -4.81
C GLN A 18 21.45 5.29 -5.61
N GLN A 19 21.27 5.00 -6.92
CA GLN A 19 20.33 5.74 -7.77
C GLN A 19 18.87 5.68 -7.27
N ASP A 20 18.52 4.66 -6.49
CA ASP A 20 17.18 4.51 -5.94
C ASP A 20 16.91 5.51 -4.81
N PHE A 21 17.94 6.02 -4.15
CA PHE A 21 17.88 6.91 -3.01
C PHE A 21 18.00 8.39 -3.37
N ASN A 22 18.69 8.70 -4.46
CA ASN A 22 18.78 10.07 -4.98
C ASN A 22 17.50 10.55 -5.67
N GLN A 23 16.43 9.75 -5.57
CA GLN A 23 15.15 10.08 -6.18
C GLN A 23 14.23 10.82 -5.20
N LYS A 24 13.22 11.46 -5.76
CA LYS A 24 12.17 12.13 -5.01
C LYS A 24 11.47 11.19 -4.03
N ALA A 25 11.04 11.69 -2.86
CA ALA A 25 10.46 10.88 -1.80
C ALA A 25 9.27 10.03 -2.27
N TYR A 26 8.40 10.55 -3.13
CA TYR A 26 7.28 9.79 -3.66
C TYR A 26 7.71 8.63 -4.57
N VAL A 27 8.80 8.79 -5.36
CA VAL A 27 9.36 7.70 -6.18
C VAL A 27 9.94 6.61 -5.30
N ARG A 28 10.63 6.99 -4.21
CA ARG A 28 11.10 6.05 -3.19
C ARG A 28 9.92 5.31 -2.54
N ALA A 29 8.86 6.03 -2.18
CA ALA A 29 7.65 5.43 -1.60
C ALA A 29 7.00 4.40 -2.53
N MET A 30 6.87 4.69 -3.83
CA MET A 30 6.36 3.73 -4.82
C MET A 30 7.23 2.49 -4.96
N ARG A 31 8.56 2.65 -5.02
CA ARG A 31 9.50 1.52 -5.05
C ARG A 31 9.39 0.66 -3.79
N LEU A 32 9.30 1.29 -2.62
CA LEU A 32 9.08 0.56 -1.38
C LEU A 32 7.72 -0.14 -1.36
N ALA A 33 6.67 0.47 -1.91
CA ALA A 33 5.37 -0.17 -2.06
C ALA A 33 5.44 -1.42 -2.96
N LEU A 34 6.16 -1.37 -4.09
CA LEU A 34 6.45 -2.54 -4.92
C LEU A 34 7.21 -3.62 -4.15
N LEU A 35 8.26 -3.26 -3.41
CA LEU A 35 9.03 -4.20 -2.60
C LEU A 35 8.17 -4.85 -1.52
N HIS A 36 7.26 -4.11 -0.90
CA HIS A 36 6.28 -4.67 0.04
C HIS A 36 5.32 -5.63 -0.66
N GLN A 37 4.88 -5.33 -1.88
CA GLN A 37 4.05 -6.24 -2.68
C GLN A 37 4.80 -7.55 -2.97
N TYR A 38 6.04 -7.48 -3.47
CA TYR A 38 6.88 -8.67 -3.69
C TYR A 38 7.13 -9.45 -2.40
N THR A 39 7.43 -8.76 -1.30
CA THR A 39 7.62 -9.41 0.00
C THR A 39 6.37 -10.17 0.44
N ARG A 40 5.17 -9.62 0.23
CA ARG A 40 3.91 -10.30 0.54
C ARG A 40 3.70 -11.52 -0.34
N LEU A 41 3.86 -11.37 -1.66
CA LEU A 41 3.67 -12.50 -2.61
C LEU A 41 4.64 -13.64 -2.32
N ALA A 42 5.93 -13.33 -2.14
CA ALA A 42 6.93 -14.32 -1.82
C ALA A 42 6.70 -14.94 -0.43
N GLY A 43 6.31 -14.12 0.56
CA GLY A 43 5.97 -14.58 1.90
C GLY A 43 4.76 -15.51 1.93
N LEU A 44 3.71 -15.20 1.17
CA LEU A 44 2.56 -16.09 0.97
C LEU A 44 3.00 -17.41 0.34
N ARG A 45 3.82 -17.38 -0.72
CA ARG A 45 4.32 -18.58 -1.38
C ARG A 45 5.11 -19.46 -0.42
N VAL A 46 6.02 -18.88 0.35
CA VAL A 46 6.84 -19.63 1.32
C VAL A 46 6.00 -20.18 2.47
N SER A 47 5.07 -19.41 3.00
CA SER A 47 4.24 -19.82 4.15
C SER A 47 3.18 -20.86 3.80
N MET A 48 2.60 -20.78 2.60
CA MET A 48 1.55 -21.68 2.14
C MET A 48 2.09 -22.99 1.51
N LYS A 49 3.37 -23.01 1.11
CA LYS A 49 4.03 -24.20 0.53
C LYS A 49 3.18 -24.85 -0.57
N GLU A 50 2.88 -26.14 -0.42
CA GLU A 50 2.07 -26.95 -1.35
C GLU A 50 0.62 -26.42 -1.54
N HIS A 51 0.09 -25.68 -0.58
CA HIS A 51 -1.26 -25.10 -0.67
C HIS A 51 -1.32 -23.83 -1.52
N HIS A 52 -0.16 -23.20 -1.85
CA HIS A 52 -0.12 -21.95 -2.62
C HIS A 52 -0.76 -22.11 -4.02
N GLY A 53 -0.29 -23.07 -4.81
CA GLY A 53 -0.81 -23.30 -6.15
C GLY A 53 -2.31 -23.67 -6.19
N PRO A 54 -2.76 -24.65 -5.40
CA PRO A 54 -4.18 -24.99 -5.31
C PRO A 54 -5.06 -23.83 -4.85
N PHE A 55 -4.58 -22.99 -3.92
CA PHE A 55 -5.33 -21.82 -3.47
C PHE A 55 -5.56 -20.85 -4.62
N PHE A 56 -4.51 -20.43 -5.33
CA PHE A 56 -4.60 -19.43 -6.40
C PHE A 56 -5.27 -19.91 -7.69
N LYS A 57 -5.64 -21.19 -7.78
CA LYS A 57 -6.54 -21.69 -8.84
C LYS A 57 -8.00 -21.26 -8.68
N ASN A 58 -8.44 -21.04 -7.43
CA ASN A 58 -9.85 -20.79 -7.12
C ASN A 58 -10.08 -19.45 -6.40
N TYR A 59 -9.03 -18.90 -5.79
CA TYR A 59 -9.09 -17.73 -4.92
C TYR A 59 -7.96 -16.75 -5.24
N THR A 60 -8.17 -15.50 -4.86
CA THR A 60 -7.10 -14.49 -4.86
C THR A 60 -7.24 -13.61 -3.62
N PHE A 61 -6.29 -12.72 -3.43
CA PHE A 61 -6.34 -11.71 -2.38
C PHE A 61 -6.63 -10.34 -2.98
N PHE A 62 -7.68 -9.69 -2.49
CA PHE A 62 -7.93 -8.28 -2.72
C PHE A 62 -7.36 -7.47 -1.53
N ILE A 63 -6.46 -6.55 -1.79
CA ILE A 63 -5.93 -5.64 -0.76
C ILE A 63 -6.96 -4.55 -0.53
N ARG A 64 -7.55 -4.52 0.67
CA ARG A 64 -8.57 -3.54 1.03
C ARG A 64 -8.00 -2.30 1.70
N HIS A 65 -6.99 -2.49 2.53
CA HIS A 65 -6.33 -1.41 3.25
C HIS A 65 -4.82 -1.65 3.25
N GLN A 66 -4.08 -0.57 3.09
CA GLN A 66 -2.63 -0.59 3.19
C GLN A 66 -2.16 0.67 3.91
N TRP A 67 -1.27 0.46 4.87
CA TRP A 67 -0.60 1.52 5.59
C TRP A 67 0.89 1.25 5.61
N ALA A 68 1.69 2.26 5.27
CA ALA A 68 3.15 2.15 5.27
C ALA A 68 3.81 3.33 5.98
N MET A 69 4.89 3.03 6.68
CA MET A 69 5.84 4.00 7.22
C MET A 69 7.18 3.86 6.52
N LEU A 70 7.78 5.00 6.22
CA LEU A 70 9.10 5.12 5.62
C LEU A 70 10.03 5.76 6.63
N ASN A 71 11.23 5.20 6.79
CA ASN A 71 12.25 5.76 7.67
C ASN A 71 13.24 6.59 6.82
N GLU A 72 12.86 7.82 6.52
CA GLU A 72 13.62 8.72 5.66
C GLU A 72 15.01 9.03 6.24
N ASP A 73 15.18 9.07 7.55
CA ASP A 73 16.47 9.33 8.20
C ASP A 73 17.49 8.21 7.93
N ILE A 74 17.01 6.98 7.76
CA ILE A 74 17.87 5.84 7.39
C ILE A 74 18.14 5.85 5.88
N ILE A 75 17.16 6.28 5.09
CA ILE A 75 17.24 6.25 3.63
C ILE A 75 18.26 7.27 3.12
N SER A 76 18.36 8.46 3.74
CA SER A 76 19.27 9.52 3.33
C SER A 76 20.77 9.14 3.43
N ASP A 77 21.11 8.26 4.37
CA ASP A 77 22.51 7.90 4.69
C ASP A 77 22.93 6.54 4.11
N MET A 78 22.15 6.00 3.15
CA MET A 78 22.35 4.62 2.72
C MET A 78 23.46 4.43 1.70
N ILE A 79 24.30 3.43 1.98
CA ILE A 79 25.25 2.85 1.03
C ILE A 79 24.55 1.70 0.28
N PRO A 80 24.82 1.52 -1.03
CA PRO A 80 24.27 0.40 -1.79
C PRO A 80 24.53 -0.94 -1.13
N GLN A 81 23.49 -1.69 -0.81
CA GLN A 81 23.61 -2.97 -0.14
C GLN A 81 22.42 -3.88 -0.46
N PRO A 82 22.58 -5.20 -0.25
CA PRO A 82 21.47 -6.14 -0.33
C PRO A 82 20.37 -5.77 0.67
N ILE A 83 19.13 -6.01 0.24
CA ILE A 83 17.93 -5.87 1.07
C ILE A 83 17.21 -7.20 1.12
N HIS A 84 16.49 -7.43 2.21
CA HIS A 84 15.55 -8.54 2.31
C HIS A 84 14.23 -8.08 2.89
N GLY A 85 13.18 -8.80 2.55
CA GLY A 85 11.85 -8.62 3.11
C GLY A 85 11.60 -9.56 4.27
N LEU A 86 10.96 -9.07 5.32
CA LEU A 86 10.35 -9.88 6.36
C LEU A 86 8.84 -9.86 6.18
N TYR A 87 8.22 -11.03 6.18
CA TYR A 87 6.78 -11.20 6.05
C TYR A 87 6.21 -11.94 7.25
N SER A 88 5.07 -11.49 7.74
CA SER A 88 4.31 -12.20 8.77
C SER A 88 2.81 -11.92 8.62
N VAL A 89 1.99 -12.90 9.04
CA VAL A 89 0.55 -12.70 9.23
C VAL A 89 0.33 -12.43 10.71
N THR A 90 -0.29 -11.30 11.02
CA THR A 90 -0.50 -10.82 12.39
C THR A 90 -1.95 -10.98 12.87
N TYR A 91 -2.89 -11.19 11.94
CA TYR A 91 -4.29 -11.44 12.24
C TYR A 91 -4.90 -12.36 11.17
N LEU A 92 -5.75 -13.28 11.59
CA LEU A 92 -6.55 -14.16 10.74
C LEU A 92 -8.02 -14.04 11.13
N GLY A 93 -8.83 -13.53 10.20
CA GLY A 93 -10.30 -13.56 10.28
C GLY A 93 -10.89 -14.69 9.46
N SER A 94 -12.22 -14.69 9.29
CA SER A 94 -12.90 -15.70 8.47
C SER A 94 -12.52 -15.64 6.99
N SER A 95 -12.43 -14.42 6.44
CA SER A 95 -12.15 -14.14 5.02
C SER A 95 -11.02 -13.13 4.80
N SER A 96 -10.36 -12.65 5.85
CA SER A 96 -9.30 -11.66 5.72
C SER A 96 -8.11 -11.96 6.62
N ILE A 97 -6.93 -11.56 6.16
CA ILE A 97 -5.69 -11.58 6.93
C ILE A 97 -5.11 -10.17 7.04
N LEU A 98 -4.40 -9.91 8.11
CA LEU A 98 -3.53 -8.75 8.24
C LEU A 98 -2.09 -9.21 8.08
N CYS A 99 -1.44 -8.68 7.05
CA CYS A 99 -0.05 -8.98 6.73
C CYS A 99 0.82 -7.80 7.13
N LYS A 100 1.95 -8.11 7.76
CA LYS A 100 3.03 -7.16 8.00
C LYS A 100 4.20 -7.52 7.11
N SER A 101 4.73 -6.55 6.37
CA SER A 101 5.98 -6.67 5.62
C SER A 101 6.94 -5.57 6.05
N GLN A 102 8.22 -5.90 6.14
CA GLN A 102 9.29 -4.96 6.49
C GLN A 102 10.43 -5.12 5.48
N ILE A 103 11.02 -4.01 5.09
CA ILE A 103 12.19 -3.98 4.20
C ILE A 103 13.40 -3.65 5.06
N ILE A 104 14.36 -4.56 5.06
CA ILE A 104 15.53 -4.53 5.95
C ILE A 104 16.81 -4.39 5.13
N LEU A 105 17.67 -3.48 5.54
CA LEU A 105 19.04 -3.38 5.06
C LEU A 105 19.88 -4.52 5.63
N GLU A 106 20.46 -5.35 4.76
CA GLU A 106 21.10 -6.59 5.21
C GLU A 106 22.34 -6.33 6.06
N LYS A 107 23.23 -5.43 5.67
CA LYS A 107 24.47 -5.15 6.42
C LYS A 107 24.21 -4.42 7.74
N GLN A 108 23.28 -3.47 7.73
CA GLN A 108 23.00 -2.64 8.90
C GLN A 108 21.91 -3.21 9.81
N GLN A 109 21.16 -4.22 9.36
CA GLN A 109 19.98 -4.79 10.04
C GLN A 109 18.94 -3.73 10.42
N LYS A 110 18.87 -2.63 9.64
CA LYS A 110 17.93 -1.52 9.87
C LYS A 110 16.69 -1.66 9.01
N CYS A 111 15.53 -1.41 9.60
CA CYS A 111 14.25 -1.38 8.90
C CYS A 111 14.05 -0.02 8.24
N ILE A 112 14.00 0.01 6.91
CA ILE A 112 13.78 1.25 6.13
C ILE A 112 12.32 1.52 5.84
N SER A 113 11.48 0.47 5.86
CA SER A 113 10.04 0.64 5.69
C SER A 113 9.27 -0.53 6.30
N THR A 114 8.12 -0.20 6.87
CA THR A 114 7.14 -1.18 7.36
C THR A 114 5.81 -0.92 6.66
N CYS A 115 5.19 -1.97 6.15
CA CYS A 115 3.86 -1.91 5.56
C CYS A 115 2.95 -2.95 6.22
N ILE A 116 1.74 -2.52 6.57
CA ILE A 116 0.66 -3.38 7.03
C ILE A 116 -0.44 -3.35 5.98
N ALA A 117 -0.90 -4.51 5.55
CA ALA A 117 -1.96 -4.64 4.55
C ALA A 117 -3.02 -5.62 5.02
N GLN A 118 -4.28 -5.23 4.89
CA GLN A 118 -5.41 -6.13 5.02
C GLN A 118 -5.73 -6.72 3.65
N ALA A 119 -5.63 -8.04 3.55
CA ALA A 119 -5.97 -8.79 2.35
C ALA A 119 -7.24 -9.61 2.59
N VAL A 120 -8.20 -9.52 1.68
CA VAL A 120 -9.47 -10.25 1.72
C VAL A 120 -9.41 -11.38 0.69
N CYS A 121 -9.75 -12.59 1.13
CA CYS A 121 -9.88 -13.74 0.26
C CYS A 121 -11.14 -13.59 -0.60
N VAL A 122 -10.99 -13.60 -1.92
CA VAL A 122 -12.10 -13.54 -2.87
C VAL A 122 -12.07 -14.74 -3.81
N SER A 123 -13.24 -15.22 -4.17
CA SER A 123 -13.39 -16.27 -5.20
C SER A 123 -13.09 -15.70 -6.58
N LEU A 124 -12.29 -16.39 -7.38
CA LEU A 124 -12.05 -16.01 -8.77
C LEU A 124 -13.29 -16.13 -9.64
N GLN A 125 -14.23 -17.03 -9.29
CA GLN A 125 -15.43 -17.30 -10.08
C GLN A 125 -16.43 -16.13 -10.03
N ASN A 126 -16.64 -15.53 -8.86
CA ASN A 126 -17.69 -14.51 -8.66
C ASN A 126 -17.18 -13.20 -8.06
N ARG A 127 -15.90 -13.09 -7.81
CA ARG A 127 -15.23 -11.88 -7.25
C ARG A 127 -15.79 -11.44 -5.89
N LYS A 128 -16.42 -12.35 -5.13
CA LYS A 128 -16.97 -12.05 -3.81
C LYS A 128 -16.07 -12.56 -2.69
N PRO A 129 -16.06 -11.88 -1.53
CA PRO A 129 -15.37 -12.36 -0.36
C PRO A 129 -15.86 -13.75 0.05
N VAL A 130 -14.93 -14.64 0.36
CA VAL A 130 -15.22 -16.02 0.80
C VAL A 130 -14.37 -16.37 2.01
N SER A 131 -14.86 -17.30 2.81
CA SER A 131 -14.07 -17.84 3.92
C SER A 131 -12.85 -18.58 3.43
N PHE A 132 -11.75 -18.47 4.17
CA PHE A 132 -10.55 -19.25 3.86
C PHE A 132 -10.81 -20.74 3.89
N PRO A 133 -10.23 -21.53 2.99
CA PRO A 133 -10.15 -22.98 3.10
C PRO A 133 -9.53 -23.41 4.44
N VAL A 134 -9.93 -24.59 4.92
CA VAL A 134 -9.47 -25.12 6.23
C VAL A 134 -7.94 -25.15 6.30
N ALA A 135 -7.28 -25.68 5.28
CA ALA A 135 -5.81 -25.76 5.22
C ALA A 135 -5.12 -24.38 5.41
N ILE A 136 -5.68 -23.31 4.85
CA ILE A 136 -5.14 -21.95 5.02
C ILE A 136 -5.35 -21.45 6.45
N LYS A 137 -6.51 -21.75 7.05
CA LYS A 137 -6.77 -21.42 8.46
C LYS A 137 -5.81 -22.14 9.41
N GLU A 138 -5.47 -23.40 9.14
CA GLU A 138 -4.52 -24.17 9.91
C GLU A 138 -3.10 -23.60 9.81
N ILE A 139 -2.64 -23.23 8.60
CA ILE A 139 -1.32 -22.59 8.37
C ILE A 139 -1.16 -21.33 9.20
N TYR A 140 -2.20 -20.49 9.25
CA TYR A 140 -2.17 -19.19 9.94
C TYR A 140 -2.88 -19.20 11.29
N SER A 141 -3.15 -20.38 11.88
CA SER A 141 -3.84 -20.52 13.17
C SER A 141 -3.19 -19.73 14.31
N TYR A 142 -1.85 -19.58 14.28
CA TYR A 142 -1.12 -18.76 15.25
C TYR A 142 -1.53 -17.28 15.23
N ALA A 143 -2.05 -16.77 14.10
CA ALA A 143 -2.52 -15.39 13.94
C ALA A 143 -4.02 -15.23 14.30
N ALA A 144 -4.75 -16.31 14.52
CA ALA A 144 -6.19 -16.26 14.89
C ALA A 144 -6.44 -15.62 16.26
N LEU A 145 -5.42 -15.61 17.13
CA LEU A 145 -5.47 -14.96 18.45
C LEU A 145 -5.08 -13.47 18.39
N GLY A 146 -4.70 -12.97 17.23
CA GLY A 146 -4.38 -11.55 17.03
C GLY A 146 -5.61 -10.65 17.19
N ALA A 147 -5.41 -9.43 17.69
CA ALA A 147 -6.49 -8.47 17.78
C ALA A 147 -6.99 -8.08 16.38
N ARG A 148 -8.32 -8.03 16.23
CA ARG A 148 -8.93 -7.53 14.99
C ARG A 148 -8.48 -6.08 14.76
N PRO A 149 -7.94 -5.74 13.57
CA PRO A 149 -7.49 -4.39 13.31
C PRO A 149 -8.67 -3.42 13.31
N GLN A 150 -8.51 -2.32 14.04
CA GLN A 150 -9.39 -1.16 13.92
C GLN A 150 -8.80 -0.26 12.82
N ILE A 151 -9.49 -0.17 11.70
CA ILE A 151 -9.08 0.65 10.56
C ILE A 151 -9.94 1.90 10.58
N ALA A 152 -9.33 3.03 10.89
CA ALA A 152 -10.00 4.31 10.84
C ALA A 152 -10.41 4.65 9.40
N PRO A 153 -11.63 5.17 9.16
CA PRO A 153 -12.02 5.64 7.84
C PRO A 153 -11.16 6.82 7.42
N LEU A 154 -10.83 6.90 6.13
CA LEU A 154 -10.22 8.10 5.55
C LEU A 154 -11.31 9.10 5.16
N LEU A 155 -10.96 10.39 5.19
CA LEU A 155 -11.89 11.48 4.89
C LEU A 155 -12.39 11.39 3.44
N ALA A 156 -13.63 11.76 3.24
CA ALA A 156 -14.20 12.01 1.92
C ALA A 156 -13.79 13.41 1.42
N THR A 157 -13.87 13.63 0.11
CA THR A 157 -13.65 14.95 -0.49
C THR A 157 -14.58 15.98 0.16
N PRO A 158 -14.04 17.10 0.68
CA PRO A 158 -14.86 18.17 1.24
C PRO A 158 -15.61 18.92 0.14
N GLU A 159 -16.64 19.68 0.53
CA GLU A 159 -17.30 20.58 -0.40
C GLU A 159 -16.33 21.68 -0.88
N PRO A 160 -16.32 22.05 -2.17
CA PRO A 160 -15.41 23.07 -2.72
C PRO A 160 -15.50 24.43 -2.04
N THR A 161 -16.65 24.73 -1.44
CA THR A 161 -16.89 25.98 -0.67
C THR A 161 -16.17 25.98 0.68
N GLN A 162 -15.75 24.82 1.17
CA GLN A 162 -15.12 24.68 2.49
C GLN A 162 -13.59 24.70 2.40
N GLN A 163 -13.02 24.28 1.26
CA GLN A 163 -11.58 24.13 1.12
C GLN A 163 -11.14 24.10 -0.35
N GLN A 164 -9.90 24.53 -0.62
CA GLN A 164 -9.28 24.38 -1.93
C GLN A 164 -9.01 22.90 -2.24
N ILE A 165 -9.39 22.47 -3.45
CA ILE A 165 -9.28 21.09 -3.92
C ILE A 165 -8.52 21.05 -5.23
N GLY A 166 -7.40 20.32 -5.27
CA GLY A 166 -6.72 19.97 -6.51
C GLY A 166 -7.47 18.84 -7.23
N ILE A 167 -7.74 19.01 -8.51
CA ILE A 167 -8.45 18.03 -9.33
C ILE A 167 -7.63 17.70 -10.56
N GLN A 168 -7.53 16.41 -10.87
CA GLN A 168 -6.89 15.91 -12.09
C GLN A 168 -7.58 14.64 -12.59
N LYS A 169 -7.79 14.55 -13.90
CA LYS A 169 -8.22 13.33 -14.56
C LYS A 169 -7.00 12.52 -15.02
N ALA A 170 -7.06 11.23 -14.90
CA ALA A 170 -6.06 10.31 -15.40
C ALA A 170 -6.73 9.16 -16.16
N PHE A 171 -6.10 8.70 -17.24
CA PHE A 171 -6.48 7.49 -17.95
C PHE A 171 -5.58 6.35 -17.48
N ILE A 172 -6.18 5.21 -17.18
CA ILE A 172 -5.46 4.00 -16.82
C ILE A 172 -4.83 3.40 -18.07
N GLY A 173 -3.51 3.46 -18.16
CA GLY A 173 -2.73 2.92 -19.27
C GLY A 173 -2.40 1.44 -19.11
N GLU A 174 -1.80 0.86 -20.16
CA GLU A 174 -1.33 -0.53 -20.15
C GLU A 174 -0.29 -0.80 -19.06
N THR A 175 0.58 0.17 -18.79
CA THR A 175 1.64 0.05 -17.75
C THR A 175 1.13 0.17 -16.33
N ASP A 176 -0.12 0.63 -16.15
CA ASP A 176 -0.73 0.83 -14.84
C ASP A 176 -1.48 -0.41 -14.33
N VAL A 177 -1.68 -1.42 -15.19
CA VAL A 177 -2.42 -2.64 -14.85
C VAL A 177 -1.48 -3.79 -14.51
N ASP A 178 -1.96 -4.70 -13.67
CA ASP A 178 -1.27 -5.93 -13.33
C ASP A 178 -1.66 -7.09 -14.30
N GLU A 179 -1.09 -8.27 -14.07
CA GLU A 179 -1.38 -9.48 -14.84
C GLU A 179 -2.86 -9.94 -14.81
N ASN A 180 -3.65 -9.42 -13.86
CA ASN A 180 -5.09 -9.66 -13.78
C ASN A 180 -5.91 -8.62 -14.55
N GLY A 181 -5.27 -7.67 -15.21
CA GLY A 181 -5.89 -6.58 -15.95
C GLY A 181 -6.49 -5.46 -15.09
N HIS A 182 -6.20 -5.44 -13.80
CA HIS A 182 -6.64 -4.39 -12.89
C HIS A 182 -5.51 -3.42 -12.58
N THR A 183 -5.88 -2.17 -12.29
CA THR A 183 -4.90 -1.16 -11.90
C THR A 183 -4.08 -1.62 -10.71
N ASN A 184 -2.76 -1.61 -10.88
CA ASN A 184 -1.82 -1.99 -9.84
C ASN A 184 -1.95 -1.06 -8.63
N ASN A 185 -1.88 -1.61 -7.43
CA ASN A 185 -1.98 -0.85 -6.18
C ASN A 185 -0.97 0.30 -6.09
N THR A 186 0.21 0.16 -6.70
CA THR A 186 1.24 1.22 -6.71
C THR A 186 0.95 2.34 -7.70
N ALA A 187 0.21 2.08 -8.78
CA ALA A 187 -0.17 3.10 -9.76
C ALA A 187 -1.08 4.17 -9.12
N TYR A 188 -1.95 3.78 -8.20
CA TYR A 188 -2.77 4.76 -7.46
C TYR A 188 -1.92 5.72 -6.60
N LEU A 189 -0.81 5.27 -6.03
CA LEU A 189 0.11 6.15 -5.30
C LEU A 189 0.80 7.15 -6.24
N GLN A 190 1.12 6.72 -7.48
CA GLN A 190 1.65 7.61 -8.51
C GLN A 190 0.64 8.70 -8.85
N PHE A 191 -0.60 8.33 -9.18
CA PHE A 191 -1.65 9.28 -9.52
C PHE A 191 -1.93 10.27 -8.37
N CYS A 192 -1.96 9.80 -7.12
CA CYS A 192 -2.07 10.67 -5.94
C CYS A 192 -0.89 11.66 -5.86
N SER A 193 0.33 11.20 -6.15
CA SER A 193 1.51 12.06 -6.14
C SER A 193 1.48 13.11 -7.26
N ASP A 194 0.98 12.75 -8.45
CA ASP A 194 0.91 13.64 -9.60
C ASP A 194 -0.12 14.76 -9.36
N VAL A 195 -1.31 14.42 -8.85
CA VAL A 195 -2.32 15.44 -8.51
C VAL A 195 -1.86 16.34 -7.36
N ALA A 196 -1.18 15.77 -6.34
CA ALA A 196 -0.61 16.57 -5.26
C ALA A 196 0.45 17.55 -5.76
N ARG A 197 1.34 17.09 -6.66
CA ARG A 197 2.37 17.94 -7.25
C ARG A 197 1.78 19.09 -8.05
N LYS A 198 0.78 18.83 -8.87
CA LYS A 198 0.09 19.86 -9.62
C LYS A 198 -0.54 20.87 -8.68
N ALA A 199 -1.33 20.43 -7.69
CA ALA A 199 -1.97 21.29 -6.72
C ALA A 199 -0.96 22.11 -5.88
N ALA A 200 0.17 21.53 -5.47
CA ALA A 200 1.24 22.25 -4.79
C ALA A 200 1.92 23.30 -5.68
N THR A 201 2.13 23.00 -6.97
CA THR A 201 2.67 23.96 -7.96
C THR A 201 1.69 25.12 -8.17
N ASP A 202 0.39 24.83 -8.21
CA ASP A 202 -0.69 25.83 -8.33
C ASP A 202 -0.96 26.57 -6.99
N LYS A 203 -0.13 26.32 -5.95
CA LYS A 203 -0.21 26.92 -4.60
C LYS A 203 -1.57 26.72 -3.90
N MET A 204 -2.19 25.56 -4.14
CA MET A 204 -3.48 25.21 -3.52
C MET A 204 -3.32 24.71 -2.08
N PHE A 205 -2.11 24.38 -1.65
CA PHE A 205 -1.80 23.95 -0.29
C PHE A 205 -1.02 25.05 0.44
N THR A 206 -1.27 25.20 1.73
CA THR A 206 -0.60 26.21 2.57
C THR A 206 0.79 25.77 2.98
N TYR A 207 0.94 24.49 3.36
CA TYR A 207 2.18 23.95 3.90
C TYR A 207 2.91 23.05 2.89
N VAL A 208 2.20 22.18 2.18
CA VAL A 208 2.82 21.19 1.32
C VAL A 208 3.22 21.83 -0.02
N THR A 209 4.50 22.08 -0.16
CA THR A 209 5.14 22.59 -1.39
C THR A 209 5.65 21.42 -2.26
N PRO A 210 5.99 21.67 -3.55
CA PRO A 210 6.67 20.66 -4.36
C PRO A 210 7.94 20.08 -3.72
N ASP A 211 8.72 20.91 -2.99
CA ASP A 211 9.95 20.46 -2.31
C ASP A 211 9.64 19.52 -1.14
N ILE A 212 8.55 19.78 -0.39
CA ILE A 212 8.10 18.89 0.68
C ILE A 212 7.64 17.55 0.12
N LEU A 213 6.86 17.55 -0.97
CA LEU A 213 6.47 16.34 -1.69
C LEU A 213 7.68 15.55 -2.17
N ASP A 214 8.74 16.23 -2.61
CA ASP A 214 9.95 15.60 -3.14
C ASP A 214 10.88 15.03 -2.06
N SER A 215 10.82 15.56 -0.83
CA SER A 215 11.83 15.26 0.20
C SER A 215 11.32 14.61 1.47
N ARG A 216 10.01 14.66 1.79
CA ARG A 216 9.54 14.39 3.16
C ARG A 216 8.40 13.39 3.35
N LEU A 217 8.01 12.61 2.35
CA LEU A 217 6.94 11.63 2.53
C LEU A 217 7.36 10.54 3.54
N LYS A 218 6.76 10.55 4.73
CA LYS A 218 7.06 9.61 5.83
C LYS A 218 6.09 8.46 5.95
N LYS A 219 4.84 8.67 5.56
CA LYS A 219 3.80 7.64 5.65
C LYS A 219 2.74 7.82 4.57
N TYR A 220 2.11 6.71 4.22
CA TYR A 220 0.87 6.75 3.46
C TYR A 220 -0.12 5.71 3.98
N THR A 221 -1.41 6.02 3.82
CA THR A 221 -2.52 5.09 4.06
C THR A 221 -3.40 5.09 2.83
N ILE A 222 -3.79 3.92 2.34
CA ILE A 222 -4.70 3.81 1.20
C ILE A 222 -5.78 2.77 1.47
N HIS A 223 -7.02 3.11 1.15
CA HIS A 223 -8.18 2.23 1.18
C HIS A 223 -8.61 1.99 -0.26
N TYR A 224 -8.59 0.74 -0.68
CA TYR A 224 -9.07 0.29 -1.98
C TYR A 224 -10.54 -0.10 -1.83
N ILE A 225 -11.42 0.64 -2.51
CA ILE A 225 -12.89 0.52 -2.37
C ILE A 225 -13.48 -0.13 -3.63
N GLY A 226 -12.91 0.21 -4.79
CA GLY A 226 -13.28 -0.34 -6.09
C GLY A 226 -12.06 -0.74 -6.90
N GLU A 227 -12.29 -1.20 -8.12
CA GLU A 227 -11.25 -1.59 -9.09
C GLU A 227 -11.41 -0.76 -10.36
N THR A 228 -10.30 -0.50 -11.04
CA THR A 228 -10.26 0.08 -12.39
C THR A 228 -9.44 -0.80 -13.31
N VAL A 229 -9.68 -0.68 -14.61
CA VAL A 229 -9.04 -1.46 -15.67
C VAL A 229 -8.43 -0.51 -16.70
N GLN A 230 -7.62 -1.04 -17.60
CA GLN A 230 -7.09 -0.28 -18.73
C GLN A 230 -8.19 0.44 -19.51
N GLY A 231 -7.95 1.69 -19.87
CA GLY A 231 -8.90 2.54 -20.60
C GLY A 231 -9.89 3.32 -19.74
N ASP A 232 -9.95 3.05 -18.42
CA ASP A 232 -10.80 3.81 -17.52
C ASP A 232 -10.30 5.24 -17.36
N GLU A 233 -11.22 6.22 -17.35
CA GLU A 233 -10.96 7.57 -16.90
C GLU A 233 -11.29 7.67 -15.40
N VAL A 234 -10.35 8.18 -14.62
CA VAL A 234 -10.48 8.33 -13.17
C VAL A 234 -10.20 9.77 -12.78
N THR A 235 -11.09 10.36 -11.99
CA THR A 235 -10.89 11.69 -11.42
C THR A 235 -10.28 11.59 -10.04
N PHE A 236 -9.10 12.16 -9.87
CA PHE A 236 -8.39 12.26 -8.60
C PHE A 236 -8.58 13.65 -8.01
N THR A 237 -8.90 13.71 -6.73
CA THR A 237 -8.99 14.95 -5.94
C THR A 237 -7.96 14.89 -4.82
N SER A 238 -7.39 16.06 -4.48
CA SER A 238 -6.45 16.20 -3.37
C SER A 238 -6.75 17.46 -2.56
N TRP A 239 -6.58 17.38 -1.24
CA TRP A 239 -6.74 18.53 -0.33
C TRP A 239 -5.84 18.36 0.89
N GLN A 240 -5.48 19.51 1.50
CA GLN A 240 -4.69 19.52 2.74
C GLN A 240 -5.65 19.39 3.94
N ASP A 241 -5.25 18.67 4.97
CA ASP A 241 -6.03 18.55 6.21
C ASP A 241 -6.09 19.91 6.94
N LEU A 242 -7.27 20.28 7.45
CA LEU A 242 -7.47 21.56 8.14
C LEU A 242 -6.93 21.59 9.56
N GLN A 243 -6.79 20.41 10.19
CA GLN A 243 -6.32 20.27 11.57
C GLN A 243 -4.85 19.87 11.65
N ASN A 244 -4.31 19.27 10.58
CA ASN A 244 -2.94 18.82 10.51
C ASN A 244 -2.34 19.13 9.14
N GLU A 245 -1.66 20.25 9.03
CA GLU A 245 -1.05 20.77 7.80
C GLU A 245 -0.03 19.81 7.15
N TYR A 246 0.46 18.79 7.90
CA TYR A 246 1.36 17.75 7.40
C TYR A 246 0.63 16.56 6.74
N LEU A 247 -0.68 16.62 6.59
CA LEU A 247 -1.47 15.59 5.95
C LEU A 247 -2.11 16.09 4.65
N LEU A 248 -1.96 15.31 3.58
CA LEU A 248 -2.75 15.42 2.36
C LEU A 248 -3.69 14.24 2.25
N HIS A 249 -4.91 14.53 1.82
CA HIS A 249 -5.93 13.53 1.53
C HIS A 249 -6.20 13.47 0.04
N PHE A 250 -6.63 12.29 -0.40
CA PHE A 250 -6.98 12.01 -1.78
C PHE A 250 -8.23 11.15 -1.86
N GLU A 251 -9.04 11.40 -2.86
CA GLU A 251 -10.13 10.52 -3.27
C GLU A 251 -10.07 10.36 -4.78
N ALA A 252 -10.22 9.12 -5.27
CA ALA A 252 -10.35 8.86 -6.69
C ALA A 252 -11.73 8.29 -7.00
N LYS A 253 -12.35 8.80 -8.07
CA LYS A 253 -13.68 8.39 -8.55
C LYS A 253 -13.64 7.98 -10.01
N LYS A 254 -14.39 6.93 -10.32
CA LYS A 254 -14.79 6.53 -11.66
C LYS A 254 -16.31 6.56 -11.73
N ASP A 255 -16.89 7.30 -12.68
CA ASP A 255 -18.35 7.43 -12.85
C ASP A 255 -19.05 7.72 -11.51
N ASP A 256 -18.57 8.72 -10.76
CA ASP A 256 -19.02 9.13 -9.42
C ASP A 256 -18.87 8.07 -8.30
N ARG A 257 -18.36 6.88 -8.61
CA ARG A 257 -18.08 5.85 -7.61
C ARG A 257 -16.68 6.02 -7.04
N VAL A 258 -16.56 6.05 -5.73
CA VAL A 258 -15.27 6.08 -5.05
C VAL A 258 -14.52 4.78 -5.29
N ILE A 259 -13.30 4.89 -5.83
CA ILE A 259 -12.40 3.76 -6.09
C ILE A 259 -11.36 3.63 -4.99
N ILE A 260 -10.75 4.74 -4.60
CA ILE A 260 -9.80 4.77 -3.49
C ILE A 260 -10.01 6.00 -2.61
N ARG A 261 -9.56 5.90 -1.36
CA ARG A 261 -9.17 7.02 -0.52
C ARG A 261 -7.74 6.84 -0.06
N CYS A 262 -6.98 7.91 -0.07
CA CYS A 262 -5.57 7.87 0.30
C CYS A 262 -5.22 9.06 1.20
N GLN A 263 -4.17 8.90 2.01
CA GLN A 263 -3.60 9.95 2.85
C GLN A 263 -2.10 9.86 2.81
N PHE A 264 -1.44 11.00 2.61
CA PHE A 264 0.01 11.15 2.74
C PHE A 264 0.33 11.96 4.00
N GLY A 265 1.41 11.57 4.71
CA GLY A 265 1.94 12.32 5.86
C GLY A 265 3.42 12.61 5.69
N PHE A 266 3.79 13.84 6.01
CA PHE A 266 5.12 14.44 5.81
C PHE A 266 5.86 14.71 7.12
#